data_b933cd258134ba23212b31c65a8c9454
#
_entry.id   b933cd258134ba23212b31c65a8c9454
#
_cell.length_a   1.000
_cell.length_b   1.000
_cell.length_c   1.000
_cell.angle_alpha   90.00
_cell.angle_beta   90.00
_cell.angle_gamma   90.00
#
_symmetry.space_group_name_H-M   'P 1'
#
loop_
_entity.id
_entity.type
_entity.pdbx_description
1 polymer ?
#
loop_
_entity_poly.entity_id
_entity_poly.type
_entity_poly.pdbx_seq_one_letter_code
_entity_poly.pdbx_strand_id
1 'polypeptide(L)'
;MPEISHIRCILLSGPYADKDEPEIKACFPNGPKRTIGMVEVTLDNGVTGLGEGYLAVFAPLVFKSIVDLCRPQVLGKDGFDIERRVANLRSLCDYWSLQGAARHVISAFDIALHDAKAKSLGVPVHQLLGGPKKPYIPIYGSGGCCDTKEGFWSELDLLESLGIKRYKIRANKTDVLRTAWVMNEAGKRGISVGVDMCQNLADPPQAVNDVVTYIDAVHSKTDHRMLFIEEAIGPDCPKGFRELRQRTEV
;
A
#
# COMPACT_ATOMS: atom_id res chain seq x y z
N MET A 1 -32.51 -0.36 9.08
CA MET A 1 -31.40 -0.80 8.22
C MET A 1 -30.69 -1.95 8.92
N PRO A 2 -29.98 -2.84 8.23
CA PRO A 2 -29.37 -3.99 8.87
C PRO A 2 -28.42 -3.60 9.99
N GLU A 3 -28.50 -4.26 11.14
CA GLU A 3 -27.64 -4.03 12.29
C GLU A 3 -26.42 -4.97 12.27
N ILE A 4 -25.32 -4.53 12.84
CA ILE A 4 -24.11 -5.33 12.98
C ILE A 4 -24.33 -6.35 14.09
N SER A 5 -24.54 -7.62 13.70
CA SER A 5 -24.85 -8.72 14.63
C SER A 5 -23.59 -9.44 15.15
N HIS A 6 -22.49 -9.43 14.39
CA HIS A 6 -21.24 -10.10 14.79
C HIS A 6 -20.02 -9.41 14.22
N ILE A 7 -18.91 -9.46 14.98
CA ILE A 7 -17.61 -8.97 14.57
C ILE A 7 -16.54 -9.99 14.97
N ARG A 8 -15.71 -10.39 14.02
CA ARG A 8 -14.61 -11.31 14.22
C ARG A 8 -13.29 -10.72 13.73
N CYS A 9 -12.24 -10.85 14.54
CA CYS A 9 -10.87 -10.64 14.09
C CYS A 9 -10.33 -11.98 13.56
N ILE A 10 -9.80 -11.96 12.35
CA ILE A 10 -9.20 -13.13 11.68
C ILE A 10 -7.72 -12.83 11.49
N LEU A 11 -6.87 -13.71 12.00
CA LEU A 11 -5.42 -13.66 11.80
C LEU A 11 -5.02 -14.90 11.00
N LEU A 12 -4.51 -14.67 9.80
CA LEU A 12 -3.98 -15.73 8.91
C LEU A 12 -2.48 -15.58 8.82
N SER A 13 -1.75 -16.69 8.94
CA SER A 13 -0.29 -16.70 8.86
C SER A 13 0.16 -17.73 7.86
N GLY A 14 0.97 -17.35 6.90
CA GLY A 14 1.59 -18.22 5.91
C GLY A 14 3.11 -18.02 5.85
N PRO A 15 3.87 -18.99 5.29
CA PRO A 15 5.29 -18.79 5.05
C PRO A 15 5.49 -17.60 4.10
N TYR A 16 6.48 -16.76 4.42
CA TYR A 16 6.88 -15.66 3.55
C TYR A 16 8.08 -16.16 2.75
N ALA A 17 7.86 -16.47 1.49
CA ALA A 17 8.83 -16.97 0.51
C ALA A 17 10.10 -17.65 1.08
N ASP A 18 10.73 -18.55 0.38
CA ASP A 18 11.89 -19.37 0.79
C ASP A 18 13.19 -18.59 1.10
N LYS A 19 13.09 -17.35 1.59
CA LYS A 19 14.25 -16.49 1.74
C LYS A 19 14.62 -16.27 3.20
N ASP A 20 15.70 -16.92 3.59
CA ASP A 20 16.46 -16.65 4.82
C ASP A 20 17.25 -15.32 4.77
N GLU A 21 16.75 -14.32 4.05
CA GLU A 21 17.41 -13.03 3.90
C GLU A 21 17.35 -12.25 5.21
N PRO A 22 18.50 -11.75 5.72
CA PRO A 22 18.57 -11.01 6.99
C PRO A 22 17.69 -9.75 7.00
N GLU A 23 17.53 -9.09 5.84
CA GLU A 23 16.70 -7.91 5.67
C GLU A 23 15.21 -8.21 5.85
N ILE A 24 14.74 -9.36 5.36
CA ILE A 24 13.37 -9.82 5.58
C ILE A 24 13.13 -10.13 7.06
N LYS A 25 14.11 -10.75 7.74
CA LYS A 25 14.01 -11.01 9.18
C LYS A 25 13.93 -9.72 10.01
N ALA A 26 14.63 -8.67 9.61
CA ALA A 26 14.57 -7.37 10.28
C ALA A 26 13.21 -6.68 10.12
N CYS A 27 12.58 -6.81 8.95
CA CYS A 27 11.26 -6.23 8.66
C CYS A 27 10.09 -7.02 9.28
N PHE A 28 10.28 -8.31 9.59
CA PHE A 28 9.22 -9.19 10.10
C PHE A 28 9.61 -9.83 11.45
N PRO A 29 9.43 -9.11 12.56
CA PRO A 29 9.86 -9.56 13.90
C PRO A 29 9.18 -10.88 14.34
N ASN A 30 8.12 -11.31 13.67
CA ASN A 30 7.40 -12.57 13.97
C ASN A 30 7.98 -13.79 13.21
N GLY A 31 9.20 -13.68 12.67
CA GLY A 31 9.88 -14.74 11.93
C GLY A 31 9.47 -14.81 10.44
N PRO A 32 9.81 -15.89 9.72
CA PRO A 32 9.65 -16.02 8.26
C PRO A 32 8.19 -16.26 7.85
N LYS A 33 7.25 -15.60 8.53
CA LYS A 33 5.81 -15.70 8.28
C LYS A 33 5.23 -14.33 8.04
N ARG A 34 4.40 -14.23 7.02
CA ARG A 34 3.54 -13.06 6.83
C ARG A 34 2.18 -13.33 7.46
N THR A 35 1.78 -12.45 8.35
CA THR A 35 0.45 -12.49 8.96
C THR A 35 -0.44 -11.44 8.30
N ILE A 36 -1.67 -11.84 7.97
CA ILE A 36 -2.72 -10.96 7.48
C ILE A 36 -3.76 -10.86 8.58
N GLY A 37 -4.15 -9.64 8.95
CA GLY A 37 -5.23 -9.39 9.90
C GLY A 37 -6.45 -8.82 9.19
N MET A 38 -7.60 -9.43 9.45
CA MET A 38 -8.86 -8.99 8.89
C MET A 38 -9.89 -8.76 9.98
N VAL A 39 -10.78 -7.81 9.74
CA VAL A 39 -12.04 -7.62 10.45
C VAL A 39 -13.14 -8.18 9.57
N GLU A 40 -13.92 -9.11 10.11
CA GLU A 40 -15.17 -9.58 9.52
C GLU A 40 -16.32 -8.94 10.28
N VAL A 41 -17.22 -8.29 9.56
CA VAL A 41 -18.47 -7.73 10.05
C VAL A 41 -19.63 -8.53 9.48
N THR A 42 -20.50 -9.08 10.34
CA THR A 42 -21.73 -9.76 9.93
C THR A 42 -22.92 -8.88 10.28
N LEU A 43 -23.82 -8.69 9.33
CA LEU A 43 -25.10 -8.01 9.54
C LEU A 43 -26.18 -9.00 9.99
N ASP A 44 -27.27 -8.51 10.58
CA ASP A 44 -28.42 -9.30 11.05
C ASP A 44 -29.17 -10.02 9.91
N ASN A 45 -29.00 -9.56 8.67
CA ASN A 45 -29.49 -10.25 7.47
C ASN A 45 -28.55 -11.37 6.97
N GLY A 46 -27.50 -11.72 7.73
CA GLY A 46 -26.55 -12.80 7.44
C GLY A 46 -25.42 -12.42 6.45
N VAL A 47 -25.44 -11.21 5.90
CA VAL A 47 -24.37 -10.76 4.97
C VAL A 47 -23.11 -10.42 5.74
N THR A 48 -21.95 -10.87 5.23
CA THR A 48 -20.62 -10.61 5.81
C THR A 48 -19.79 -9.73 4.89
N GLY A 49 -19.05 -8.79 5.50
CA GLY A 49 -18.02 -8.00 4.86
C GLY A 49 -16.66 -8.21 5.52
N LEU A 50 -15.60 -8.11 4.72
CA LEU A 50 -14.21 -8.31 5.14
C LEU A 50 -13.39 -7.04 4.87
N GLY A 51 -12.52 -6.68 5.82
CA GLY A 51 -11.55 -5.58 5.65
C GLY A 51 -10.21 -5.95 6.24
N GLU A 52 -9.14 -5.73 5.50
CA GLU A 52 -7.76 -6.00 5.92
C GLU A 52 -7.13 -4.80 6.62
N GLY A 53 -6.28 -5.06 7.63
CA GLY A 53 -5.48 -4.05 8.30
C GLY A 53 -4.00 -4.44 8.37
N TYR A 54 -3.12 -3.60 7.79
CA TYR A 54 -1.70 -3.90 7.60
C TYR A 54 -0.90 -4.04 8.92
N LEU A 55 -1.38 -3.48 10.03
CA LEU A 55 -0.73 -3.61 11.34
C LEU A 55 -0.45 -5.07 11.72
N ALA A 56 -1.32 -6.00 11.32
CA ALA A 56 -1.17 -7.41 11.67
C ALA A 56 0.06 -8.08 11.05
N VAL A 57 0.65 -7.52 10.00
CA VAL A 57 1.91 -7.98 9.42
C VAL A 57 3.03 -7.90 10.46
N PHE A 58 3.05 -6.84 11.27
CA PHE A 58 4.09 -6.56 12.26
C PHE A 58 3.68 -6.95 13.68
N ALA A 59 2.42 -6.68 14.04
CA ALA A 59 1.92 -6.81 15.41
C ALA A 59 0.51 -7.41 15.44
N PRO A 60 0.34 -8.72 15.11
CA PRO A 60 -0.98 -9.34 14.98
C PRO A 60 -1.80 -9.31 16.27
N LEU A 61 -1.17 -9.48 17.43
CA LEU A 61 -1.88 -9.43 18.71
C LEU A 61 -2.33 -8.02 19.07
N VAL A 62 -1.54 -6.99 18.73
CA VAL A 62 -1.94 -5.59 18.89
C VAL A 62 -3.12 -5.27 17.98
N PHE A 63 -3.09 -5.71 16.72
CA PHE A 63 -4.23 -5.58 15.80
C PHE A 63 -5.49 -6.18 16.42
N LYS A 64 -5.42 -7.43 16.90
CA LYS A 64 -6.56 -8.10 17.55
C LYS A 64 -7.06 -7.32 18.78
N SER A 65 -6.17 -6.86 19.63
CA SER A 65 -6.54 -6.13 20.86
C SER A 65 -7.28 -4.82 20.53
N ILE A 66 -6.85 -4.11 19.49
CA ILE A 66 -7.54 -2.88 19.06
C ILE A 66 -8.89 -3.22 18.42
N VAL A 67 -9.02 -4.32 17.65
CA VAL A 67 -10.32 -4.80 17.15
C VAL A 67 -11.28 -5.07 18.31
N ASP A 68 -10.83 -5.75 19.36
CA ASP A 68 -11.63 -6.06 20.55
C ASP A 68 -12.05 -4.79 21.30
N LEU A 69 -11.18 -3.77 21.37
CA LEU A 69 -11.50 -2.45 21.92
C LEU A 69 -12.58 -1.72 21.10
N CYS A 70 -12.51 -1.81 19.77
CA CYS A 70 -13.42 -1.14 18.84
C CYS A 70 -14.80 -1.82 18.78
N ARG A 71 -14.88 -3.13 18.98
CA ARG A 71 -16.07 -3.96 18.81
C ARG A 71 -17.32 -3.40 19.51
N PRO A 72 -17.30 -2.98 20.81
CA PRO A 72 -18.50 -2.49 21.49
C PRO A 72 -19.06 -1.19 20.88
N GLN A 73 -18.26 -0.43 20.15
CA GLN A 73 -18.68 0.83 19.54
C GLN A 73 -19.53 0.65 18.28
N VAL A 74 -19.45 -0.53 17.64
CA VAL A 74 -20.11 -0.80 16.36
C VAL A 74 -21.12 -1.94 16.44
N LEU A 75 -20.96 -2.90 17.36
CA LEU A 75 -21.88 -4.02 17.55
C LEU A 75 -23.29 -3.53 17.93
N GLY A 76 -24.35 -4.09 17.32
CA GLY A 76 -25.74 -3.71 17.50
C GLY A 76 -26.10 -2.33 16.92
N LYS A 77 -25.25 -1.78 16.06
CA LYS A 77 -25.49 -0.49 15.39
C LYS A 77 -25.82 -0.69 13.92
N ASP A 78 -26.44 0.32 13.32
CA ASP A 78 -26.72 0.36 11.89
C ASP A 78 -25.42 0.20 11.09
N GLY A 79 -25.31 -0.90 10.33
CA GLY A 79 -24.16 -1.24 9.49
C GLY A 79 -24.10 -0.42 8.20
N PHE A 80 -25.16 0.29 7.83
CA PHE A 80 -25.20 1.11 6.62
C PHE A 80 -24.78 2.56 6.86
N ASP A 81 -24.79 3.03 8.12
CA ASP A 81 -24.29 4.36 8.51
C ASP A 81 -22.78 4.31 8.77
N ILE A 82 -22.01 4.02 7.70
CA ILE A 82 -20.57 3.76 7.76
C ILE A 82 -19.80 4.97 8.29
N GLU A 83 -20.11 6.16 7.79
CA GLU A 83 -19.43 7.40 8.19
C GLU A 83 -19.51 7.63 9.71
N ARG A 84 -20.67 7.42 10.28
CA ARG A 84 -20.89 7.55 11.73
C ARG A 84 -20.14 6.46 12.51
N ARG A 85 -20.11 5.22 12.00
CA ARG A 85 -19.33 4.14 12.66
C ARG A 85 -17.85 4.49 12.68
N VAL A 86 -17.30 4.90 11.54
CA VAL A 86 -15.90 5.30 11.42
C VAL A 86 -15.59 6.54 12.28
N ALA A 87 -16.48 7.53 12.31
CA ALA A 87 -16.32 8.70 13.18
C ALA A 87 -16.27 8.33 14.66
N ASN A 88 -17.14 7.42 15.11
CA ASN A 88 -17.15 6.93 16.49
C ASN A 88 -15.84 6.19 16.84
N LEU A 89 -15.34 5.34 15.94
CA LEU A 89 -14.06 4.65 16.12
C LEU A 89 -12.89 5.63 16.17
N ARG A 90 -12.89 6.66 15.35
CA ARG A 90 -11.89 7.74 15.42
C ARG A 90 -11.96 8.46 16.77
N SER A 91 -13.12 8.86 17.21
CA SER A 91 -13.31 9.52 18.52
C SER A 91 -12.77 8.67 19.67
N LEU A 92 -12.95 7.35 19.62
CA LEU A 92 -12.40 6.43 20.62
C LEU A 92 -10.86 6.40 20.61
N CYS A 93 -10.25 6.51 19.44
CA CYS A 93 -8.83 6.22 19.25
C CYS A 93 -7.95 7.46 19.09
N ASP A 94 -8.48 8.61 18.67
CA ASP A 94 -7.67 9.76 18.25
C ASP A 94 -6.81 10.34 19.38
N TYR A 95 -7.25 10.25 20.63
CA TYR A 95 -6.49 10.76 21.77
C TYR A 95 -5.14 10.05 21.96
N TRP A 96 -5.10 8.72 21.72
CA TRP A 96 -3.92 7.90 21.95
C TRP A 96 -3.28 7.34 20.68
N SER A 97 -3.97 7.43 19.55
CA SER A 97 -3.50 6.91 18.26
C SER A 97 -4.02 7.75 17.09
N LEU A 98 -3.74 9.05 17.13
CA LEU A 98 -4.09 9.98 16.04
C LEU A 98 -3.51 9.53 14.69
N GLN A 99 -2.31 8.97 14.71
CA GLN A 99 -1.65 8.28 13.59
C GLN A 99 -1.17 6.90 14.06
N GLY A 100 -0.98 5.96 13.14
CA GLY A 100 -0.39 4.65 13.43
C GLY A 100 -1.40 3.56 13.73
N ALA A 101 -1.19 2.77 14.80
CA ALA A 101 -1.78 1.46 15.02
C ALA A 101 -3.32 1.41 14.88
N ALA A 102 -4.06 2.30 15.54
CA ALA A 102 -5.52 2.28 15.45
C ALA A 102 -6.05 2.65 14.07
N ARG A 103 -5.32 3.44 13.27
CA ARG A 103 -5.74 3.78 11.91
C ARG A 103 -5.86 2.56 11.01
N HIS A 104 -4.94 1.60 11.14
CA HIS A 104 -5.01 0.34 10.40
C HIS A 104 -6.28 -0.46 10.76
N VAL A 105 -6.66 -0.48 12.03
CA VAL A 105 -7.87 -1.18 12.49
C VAL A 105 -9.14 -0.46 12.06
N ILE A 106 -9.19 0.87 12.21
CA ILE A 106 -10.33 1.69 11.76
C ILE A 106 -10.55 1.52 10.25
N SER A 107 -9.46 1.52 9.45
CA SER A 107 -9.55 1.27 8.01
C SER A 107 -10.08 -0.13 7.70
N ALA A 108 -9.69 -1.15 8.47
CA ALA A 108 -10.22 -2.50 8.31
C ALA A 108 -11.74 -2.56 8.59
N PHE A 109 -12.23 -1.86 9.61
CA PHE A 109 -13.67 -1.73 9.85
C PHE A 109 -14.39 -0.99 8.72
N ASP A 110 -13.81 0.11 8.24
CA ASP A 110 -14.37 0.90 7.14
C ASP A 110 -14.53 0.05 5.85
N ILE A 111 -13.48 -0.68 5.47
CA ILE A 111 -13.51 -1.59 4.33
C ILE A 111 -14.56 -2.71 4.55
N ALA A 112 -14.60 -3.33 5.73
CA ALA A 112 -15.55 -4.40 6.04
C ALA A 112 -17.00 -3.92 5.98
N LEU A 113 -17.29 -2.71 6.46
CA LEU A 113 -18.64 -2.13 6.42
C LEU A 113 -19.05 -1.78 4.99
N HIS A 114 -18.16 -1.23 4.17
CA HIS A 114 -18.41 -0.99 2.76
C HIS A 114 -18.66 -2.28 1.98
N ASP A 115 -17.87 -3.33 2.25
CA ASP A 115 -18.05 -4.64 1.62
C ASP A 115 -19.39 -5.28 2.02
N ALA A 116 -19.75 -5.26 3.32
CA ALA A 116 -21.04 -5.77 3.80
C ALA A 116 -22.24 -5.01 3.19
N LYS A 117 -22.16 -3.67 3.17
CA LYS A 117 -23.22 -2.82 2.58
C LYS A 117 -23.38 -3.07 1.09
N ALA A 118 -22.28 -3.12 0.35
CA ALA A 118 -22.29 -3.37 -1.09
C ALA A 118 -22.89 -4.73 -1.43
N LYS A 119 -22.49 -5.79 -0.71
CA LYS A 119 -23.05 -7.14 -0.84
C LYS A 119 -24.53 -7.18 -0.50
N SER A 120 -24.97 -6.51 0.58
CA SER A 120 -26.40 -6.45 0.95
C SER A 120 -27.25 -5.76 -0.10
N LEU A 121 -26.69 -4.80 -0.84
CA LEU A 121 -27.38 -4.07 -1.89
C LEU A 121 -27.21 -4.71 -3.28
N GLY A 122 -26.40 -5.78 -3.41
CA GLY A 122 -26.12 -6.44 -4.69
C GLY A 122 -25.34 -5.57 -5.66
N VAL A 123 -24.50 -4.64 -5.16
CA VAL A 123 -23.74 -3.71 -5.99
C VAL A 123 -22.24 -3.78 -5.64
N PRO A 124 -21.31 -3.49 -6.57
CA PRO A 124 -19.92 -3.38 -6.23
C PRO A 124 -19.61 -2.11 -5.41
N VAL A 125 -18.60 -2.17 -4.53
CA VAL A 125 -18.23 -1.08 -3.61
C VAL A 125 -18.04 0.26 -4.34
N HIS A 126 -17.45 0.27 -5.53
CA HIS A 126 -17.24 1.53 -6.26
C HIS A 126 -18.55 2.29 -6.56
N GLN A 127 -19.68 1.60 -6.66
CA GLN A 127 -20.98 2.29 -6.83
C GLN A 127 -21.40 3.04 -5.56
N LEU A 128 -21.07 2.53 -4.37
CA LEU A 128 -21.27 3.25 -3.12
C LEU A 128 -20.43 4.53 -3.02
N LEU A 129 -19.30 4.55 -3.74
CA LEU A 129 -18.33 5.65 -3.74
C LEU A 129 -18.53 6.62 -4.94
N GLY A 130 -19.68 6.60 -5.57
CA GLY A 130 -20.04 7.51 -6.66
C GLY A 130 -19.89 6.94 -8.06
N GLY A 131 -19.67 5.63 -8.18
CA GLY A 131 -19.61 4.91 -9.46
C GLY A 131 -18.28 5.05 -10.22
N PRO A 132 -18.15 4.35 -11.34
CA PRO A 132 -16.92 4.36 -12.14
C PRO A 132 -16.75 5.71 -12.85
N LYS A 133 -15.61 6.35 -12.64
CA LYS A 133 -15.23 7.57 -13.38
C LYS A 133 -14.52 7.27 -14.70
N LYS A 134 -13.99 6.06 -14.84
CA LYS A 134 -13.26 5.58 -16.02
C LYS A 134 -13.62 4.12 -16.29
N PRO A 135 -13.67 3.70 -17.57
CA PRO A 135 -13.96 2.30 -17.91
C PRO A 135 -12.82 1.34 -17.55
N TYR A 136 -11.62 1.85 -17.32
CA TYR A 136 -10.44 1.08 -16.94
C TYR A 136 -9.54 1.88 -16.00
N ILE A 137 -8.74 1.18 -15.20
CA ILE A 137 -7.70 1.75 -14.35
C ILE A 137 -6.34 1.34 -14.92
N PRO A 138 -5.47 2.32 -15.26
CA PRO A 138 -4.11 2.00 -15.67
C PRO A 138 -3.35 1.33 -14.52
N ILE A 139 -2.60 0.28 -14.84
CA ILE A 139 -1.78 -0.45 -13.87
C ILE A 139 -0.30 -0.35 -14.23
N TYR A 140 0.56 -0.66 -13.27
CA TYR A 140 1.98 -0.93 -13.49
C TYR A 140 2.38 -2.24 -12.81
N GLY A 141 3.42 -2.90 -13.32
CA GLY A 141 4.08 -4.00 -12.62
C GLY A 141 4.98 -3.44 -11.54
N SER A 142 4.85 -3.95 -10.31
CA SER A 142 5.73 -3.59 -9.20
C SER A 142 6.74 -4.72 -8.99
N GLY A 143 8.02 -4.40 -9.14
CA GLY A 143 9.12 -5.34 -9.01
C GLY A 143 10.45 -4.60 -8.82
N GLY A 144 11.48 -5.00 -9.56
CA GLY A 144 12.75 -4.30 -9.61
C GLY A 144 13.62 -4.44 -8.37
N CYS A 145 13.44 -5.53 -7.62
CA CYS A 145 14.35 -5.96 -6.56
C CYS A 145 15.40 -6.93 -7.10
N CYS A 146 15.82 -6.76 -8.37
CA CYS A 146 16.77 -7.64 -9.02
C CYS A 146 18.20 -7.15 -8.83
N ASP A 147 19.11 -8.07 -8.53
CA ASP A 147 20.54 -7.77 -8.41
C ASP A 147 21.27 -7.91 -9.74
N THR A 148 20.64 -8.56 -10.73
CA THR A 148 21.24 -8.86 -12.04
C THR A 148 20.44 -8.30 -13.20
N LYS A 149 21.10 -8.11 -14.35
CA LYS A 149 20.43 -7.68 -15.59
C LYS A 149 19.43 -8.71 -16.09
N GLU A 150 19.72 -9.97 -15.93
CA GLU A 150 18.87 -11.11 -16.31
C GLU A 150 17.56 -11.09 -15.55
N GLY A 151 17.59 -10.74 -14.26
CA GLY A 151 16.38 -10.57 -13.44
C GLY A 151 15.49 -9.44 -13.98
N PHE A 152 16.07 -8.28 -14.30
CA PHE A 152 15.31 -7.17 -14.90
C PHE A 152 14.75 -7.52 -16.28
N TRP A 153 15.52 -8.22 -17.13
CA TRP A 153 15.01 -8.66 -18.43
C TRP A 153 13.84 -9.62 -18.27
N SER A 154 13.94 -10.59 -17.35
CA SER A 154 12.83 -11.53 -17.07
C SER A 154 11.55 -10.81 -16.64
N GLU A 155 11.65 -9.80 -15.76
CA GLU A 155 10.50 -9.00 -15.34
C GLU A 155 9.95 -8.16 -16.52
N LEU A 156 10.80 -7.54 -17.33
CA LEU A 156 10.39 -6.76 -18.50
C LEU A 156 9.71 -7.64 -19.57
N ASP A 157 10.23 -8.85 -19.82
CA ASP A 157 9.64 -9.81 -20.75
C ASP A 157 8.25 -10.27 -20.27
N LEU A 158 8.10 -10.49 -18.95
CA LEU A 158 6.79 -10.79 -18.35
C LEU A 158 5.81 -9.63 -18.53
N LEU A 159 6.23 -8.39 -18.24
CA LEU A 159 5.38 -7.22 -18.41
C LEU A 159 4.94 -7.03 -19.86
N GLU A 160 5.87 -7.21 -20.80
CA GLU A 160 5.57 -7.15 -22.23
C GLU A 160 4.56 -8.22 -22.64
N SER A 161 4.74 -9.46 -22.18
CA SER A 161 3.82 -10.58 -22.46
C SER A 161 2.40 -10.34 -21.93
N LEU A 162 2.28 -9.62 -20.81
CA LEU A 162 1.01 -9.23 -20.20
C LEU A 162 0.43 -7.92 -20.78
N GLY A 163 1.12 -7.27 -21.71
CA GLY A 163 0.70 -5.98 -22.27
C GLY A 163 0.79 -4.81 -21.28
N ILE A 164 1.52 -4.95 -20.17
CA ILE A 164 1.69 -3.91 -19.16
C ILE A 164 2.77 -2.93 -19.62
N LYS A 165 2.43 -1.65 -19.71
CA LYS A 165 3.28 -0.59 -20.26
C LYS A 165 3.93 0.32 -19.21
N ARG A 166 3.90 -0.08 -17.95
CA ARG A 166 4.49 0.66 -16.83
C ARG A 166 5.15 -0.29 -15.85
N TYR A 167 6.30 0.11 -15.33
CA TYR A 167 7.10 -0.69 -14.41
C TYR A 167 7.60 0.16 -13.26
N LYS A 168 7.46 -0.29 -12.02
CA LYS A 168 8.05 0.32 -10.83
C LYS A 168 9.23 -0.52 -10.36
N ILE A 169 10.40 0.09 -10.26
CA ILE A 169 11.62 -0.52 -9.72
C ILE A 169 11.99 0.10 -8.37
N ARG A 170 12.81 -0.59 -7.61
CA ARG A 170 13.43 -0.03 -6.40
C ARG A 170 14.84 0.46 -6.71
N ALA A 171 15.14 1.67 -6.25
CA ALA A 171 16.46 2.27 -6.38
C ALA A 171 16.69 3.30 -5.28
N ASN A 172 17.96 3.57 -4.97
CA ASN A 172 18.37 4.68 -4.10
C ASN A 172 19.25 5.66 -4.88
N LYS A 173 19.70 6.73 -4.23
CA LYS A 173 20.48 7.80 -4.88
C LYS A 173 21.80 7.35 -5.52
N THR A 174 22.32 6.18 -5.19
CA THR A 174 23.55 5.61 -5.76
C THR A 174 23.31 4.80 -7.04
N ASP A 175 22.06 4.43 -7.33
CA ASP A 175 21.67 3.52 -8.41
C ASP A 175 21.50 4.20 -9.78
N VAL A 176 22.15 5.34 -10.02
CA VAL A 176 21.99 6.15 -11.24
C VAL A 176 22.18 5.32 -12.52
N LEU A 177 23.29 4.58 -12.63
CA LEU A 177 23.62 3.81 -13.83
C LEU A 177 22.64 2.66 -14.05
N ARG A 178 22.27 1.95 -12.98
CA ARG A 178 21.32 0.85 -13.04
C ARG A 178 19.95 1.37 -13.48
N THR A 179 19.46 2.44 -12.88
CA THR A 179 18.16 3.03 -13.21
C THR A 179 18.10 3.50 -14.66
N ALA A 180 19.11 4.24 -15.13
CA ALA A 180 19.16 4.69 -16.52
C ALA A 180 19.22 3.50 -17.50
N TRP A 181 19.98 2.45 -17.16
CA TRP A 181 20.01 1.22 -17.96
C TRP A 181 18.64 0.53 -18.01
N VAL A 182 17.95 0.36 -16.87
CA VAL A 182 16.59 -0.23 -16.84
C VAL A 182 15.62 0.61 -17.66
N MET A 183 15.67 1.94 -17.54
CA MET A 183 14.82 2.84 -18.33
C MET A 183 15.05 2.68 -19.84
N ASN A 184 16.30 2.53 -20.27
CA ASN A 184 16.65 2.29 -21.67
C ASN A 184 16.12 0.92 -22.16
N GLU A 185 16.30 -0.15 -21.37
CA GLU A 185 15.80 -1.49 -21.73
C GLU A 185 14.26 -1.55 -21.77
N ALA A 186 13.60 -0.91 -20.80
CA ALA A 186 12.15 -0.79 -20.75
C ALA A 186 11.61 0.04 -21.93
N GLY A 187 12.29 1.13 -22.26
CA GLY A 187 11.91 2.01 -23.37
C GLY A 187 11.91 1.31 -24.73
N LYS A 188 12.85 0.37 -24.98
CA LYS A 188 12.88 -0.47 -26.19
C LYS A 188 11.60 -1.31 -26.36
N ARG A 189 10.88 -1.60 -25.25
CA ARG A 189 9.62 -2.35 -25.19
C ARG A 189 8.38 -1.45 -25.06
N GLY A 190 8.57 -0.13 -25.12
CA GLY A 190 7.52 0.85 -24.89
C GLY A 190 6.97 0.83 -23.46
N ILE A 191 7.81 0.48 -22.47
CA ILE A 191 7.49 0.44 -21.04
C ILE A 191 8.12 1.66 -20.36
N SER A 192 7.29 2.45 -19.65
CA SER A 192 7.75 3.57 -18.83
C SER A 192 8.11 3.11 -17.43
N VAL A 193 9.17 3.69 -16.83
CA VAL A 193 9.68 3.27 -15.51
C VAL A 193 9.41 4.33 -14.46
N GLY A 194 8.84 3.94 -13.32
CA GLY A 194 8.80 4.69 -12.07
C GLY A 194 9.81 4.11 -11.06
N VAL A 195 10.21 4.92 -10.10
CA VAL A 195 11.20 4.54 -9.08
C VAL A 195 10.59 4.68 -7.69
N ASP A 196 10.77 3.65 -6.85
CA ASP A 196 10.50 3.65 -5.43
C ASP A 196 11.83 3.66 -4.67
N MET A 197 12.06 4.71 -3.88
CA MET A 197 13.32 4.90 -3.15
C MET A 197 13.29 4.35 -1.72
N CYS A 198 12.13 3.85 -1.24
CA CYS A 198 11.95 3.21 0.07
C CYS A 198 12.52 4.02 1.26
N GLN A 199 12.44 5.36 1.23
CA GLN A 199 13.05 6.19 2.27
C GLN A 199 12.30 6.17 3.60
N ASN A 200 11.14 5.52 3.67
CA ASN A 200 10.46 5.16 4.92
C ASN A 200 11.23 4.12 5.76
N LEU A 201 12.20 3.41 5.15
CA LEU A 201 13.04 2.39 5.80
C LEU A 201 14.49 2.88 6.03
N ALA A 202 14.83 4.09 5.61
CA ALA A 202 16.18 4.64 5.68
C ALA A 202 16.38 5.53 6.92
N ASP A 203 17.56 5.41 7.56
CA ASP A 203 17.98 6.27 8.66
C ASP A 203 19.47 6.66 8.48
N PRO A 204 19.78 7.94 8.26
CA PRO A 204 18.84 9.00 7.92
C PRO A 204 18.28 8.85 6.50
N PRO A 205 17.04 9.34 6.24
CA PRO A 205 16.50 9.37 4.89
C PRO A 205 17.28 10.40 4.04
N GLN A 206 17.24 10.23 2.71
CA GLN A 206 17.91 11.18 1.81
C GLN A 206 17.22 12.55 1.84
N ALA A 207 18.04 13.58 1.53
CA ALA A 207 17.56 14.95 1.43
C ALA A 207 16.95 15.25 0.05
N VAL A 208 16.16 16.33 -0.04
CA VAL A 208 15.59 16.82 -1.30
C VAL A 208 16.66 16.99 -2.38
N ASN A 209 17.82 17.57 -2.04
CA ASN A 209 18.92 17.78 -2.99
C ASN A 209 19.49 16.46 -3.53
N ASP A 210 19.56 15.42 -2.73
CA ASP A 210 20.02 14.08 -3.18
C ASP A 210 19.10 13.56 -4.28
N VAL A 211 17.79 13.72 -4.09
CA VAL A 211 16.76 13.25 -5.04
C VAL A 211 16.80 14.04 -6.34
N VAL A 212 16.90 15.37 -6.28
CA VAL A 212 17.03 16.22 -7.48
C VAL A 212 18.28 15.85 -8.26
N THR A 213 19.42 15.73 -7.59
CA THR A 213 20.70 15.33 -8.22
C THR A 213 20.60 13.95 -8.86
N TYR A 214 19.95 13.00 -8.19
CA TYR A 214 19.71 11.65 -8.72
C TYR A 214 18.85 11.69 -10.00
N ILE A 215 17.75 12.43 -10.00
CA ILE A 215 16.87 12.54 -11.17
C ILE A 215 17.63 13.13 -12.35
N ASP A 216 18.34 14.24 -12.14
CA ASP A 216 19.14 14.91 -13.18
C ASP A 216 20.24 13.98 -13.74
N ALA A 217 20.94 13.27 -12.85
CA ALA A 217 21.97 12.33 -13.22
C ALA A 217 21.43 11.14 -14.03
N VAL A 218 20.26 10.60 -13.66
CA VAL A 218 19.60 9.53 -14.44
C VAL A 218 19.18 10.06 -15.81
N HIS A 219 18.48 11.21 -15.86
CA HIS A 219 18.01 11.80 -17.12
C HIS A 219 19.14 12.24 -18.05
N SER A 220 20.35 12.49 -17.54
CA SER A 220 21.52 12.75 -18.37
C SER A 220 22.05 11.51 -19.11
N LYS A 221 21.57 10.32 -18.79
CA LYS A 221 22.05 9.02 -19.31
C LYS A 221 20.99 8.24 -20.10
N THR A 222 19.79 8.80 -20.24
CA THR A 222 18.68 8.19 -20.97
C THR A 222 17.81 9.28 -21.60
N ASP A 223 17.24 8.97 -22.77
CA ASP A 223 16.26 9.84 -23.44
C ASP A 223 14.84 9.64 -22.88
N HIS A 224 14.66 8.67 -21.97
CA HIS A 224 13.37 8.38 -21.34
C HIS A 224 13.18 9.21 -20.08
N ARG A 225 11.92 9.66 -19.83
CA ARG A 225 11.54 10.34 -18.60
C ARG A 225 11.05 9.35 -17.56
N MET A 226 11.45 9.59 -16.31
CA MET A 226 10.94 8.83 -15.16
C MET A 226 9.44 9.09 -15.00
N LEU A 227 8.66 8.02 -14.81
CA LEU A 227 7.19 8.12 -14.73
C LEU A 227 6.71 8.76 -13.42
N PHE A 228 7.34 8.41 -12.32
CA PHE A 228 7.15 8.96 -10.99
C PHE A 228 8.33 8.57 -10.09
N ILE A 229 8.40 9.24 -8.94
CA ILE A 229 9.29 8.84 -7.84
C ILE A 229 8.47 8.68 -6.56
N GLU A 230 8.58 7.53 -5.92
CA GLU A 230 7.84 7.13 -4.72
C GLU A 230 8.79 7.12 -3.52
N GLU A 231 8.28 7.49 -2.33
CA GLU A 231 9.04 7.48 -1.08
C GLU A 231 10.44 8.09 -1.19
N ALA A 232 10.53 9.21 -1.92
CA ALA A 232 11.81 9.81 -2.31
C ALA A 232 12.61 10.39 -1.14
N ILE A 233 11.92 10.78 -0.07
CA ILE A 233 12.47 11.33 1.19
C ILE A 233 11.67 10.78 2.36
N GLY A 234 12.07 11.08 3.60
CA GLY A 234 11.33 10.65 4.79
C GLY A 234 9.84 11.03 4.74
N PRO A 235 8.94 10.11 5.15
CA PRO A 235 7.49 10.26 4.99
C PRO A 235 6.88 11.38 5.83
N ASP A 236 7.57 11.81 6.88
CA ASP A 236 7.17 12.88 7.81
C ASP A 236 7.59 14.29 7.35
N CYS A 237 8.06 14.43 6.09
CA CYS A 237 8.54 15.69 5.53
C CYS A 237 7.65 16.22 4.38
N PRO A 238 6.37 16.63 4.63
CA PRO A 238 5.47 17.09 3.57
C PRO A 238 5.96 18.37 2.87
N LYS A 239 6.76 19.21 3.55
CA LYS A 239 7.40 20.39 2.93
C LYS A 239 8.44 19.99 1.90
N GLY A 240 9.23 18.95 2.17
CA GLY A 240 10.21 18.41 1.23
C GLY A 240 9.56 17.83 -0.03
N PHE A 241 8.44 17.09 0.10
CA PHE A 241 7.69 16.62 -1.07
C PHE A 241 7.12 17.76 -1.92
N ARG A 242 6.68 18.85 -1.28
CA ARG A 242 6.25 20.05 -2.01
C ARG A 242 7.41 20.70 -2.76
N GLU A 243 8.57 20.79 -2.14
CA GLU A 243 9.79 21.31 -2.77
C GLU A 243 10.24 20.45 -3.95
N LEU A 244 10.25 19.11 -3.81
CA LEU A 244 10.55 18.18 -4.91
C LEU A 244 9.65 18.45 -6.12
N ARG A 245 8.34 18.56 -5.92
CA ARG A 245 7.38 18.84 -7.00
C ARG A 245 7.60 20.19 -7.69
N GLN A 246 8.24 21.15 -7.06
CA GLN A 246 8.59 22.45 -7.65
C GLN A 246 9.91 22.40 -8.41
N ARG A 247 10.80 21.49 -8.05
CA ARG A 247 12.17 21.40 -8.57
C ARG A 247 12.37 20.29 -9.60
N THR A 248 11.41 19.42 -9.78
CA THR A 248 11.49 18.28 -10.71
C THR A 248 10.24 18.20 -11.58
N GLU A 249 10.40 17.61 -12.77
CA GLU A 249 9.29 17.32 -13.71
C GLU A 249 8.81 15.85 -13.60
N VAL A 250 9.05 15.21 -12.43
CA VAL A 250 8.71 13.81 -12.16
C VAL A 250 7.55 13.75 -11.18
#